data_30d29ead12086b1bf9def8a39f7d4a8b
#
_entry.id   30d29ead12086b1bf9def8a39f7d4a8b
#
_cell.length_a   1.000
_cell.length_b   1.000
_cell.length_c   1.000
_cell.angle_alpha   90.00
_cell.angle_beta   90.00
_cell.angle_gamma   90.00
#
_symmetry.space_group_name_H-M   'P 1'
#
loop_
_entity.id
_entity.type
_entity.pdbx_description
1 polymer ?
#
loop_
_entity_poly.entity_id
_entity_poly.type
_entity_poly.pdbx_seq_one_letter_code
_entity_poly.pdbx_strand_id
1 'polypeptide(L)'
;DEAERLYSIGLKAAVNGPVLEIGSYCGKSAYIIGSACKEKNSILFSIDHHKGSEEQQFNEEYFDPDLFDPKLSRVNTFPFFQEIITRTGLENTVVPIVASSRIAGKMWKTPISMLFIDGGHSFEAAYQDFLTWANHIIPSGFLVIHDIFKDPEKGGQAPRQVYEIAIQ
;
A
#
# COMPACT_ATOMS: atom_id res chain seq x y z
N ASP A 1 -9.11 -16.43 -2.55
CA ASP A 1 -9.57 -15.17 -1.97
C ASP A 1 -8.64 -14.03 -2.38
N GLU A 2 -8.86 -12.82 -1.89
CA GLU A 2 -8.07 -11.63 -2.22
C GLU A 2 -6.62 -11.75 -1.77
N ALA A 3 -6.38 -12.22 -0.56
CA ALA A 3 -5.04 -12.41 0.00
C ALA A 3 -4.22 -13.42 -0.84
N GLU A 4 -4.83 -14.51 -1.26
CA GLU A 4 -4.20 -15.51 -2.13
C GLU A 4 -3.84 -14.92 -3.50
N ARG A 5 -4.71 -14.08 -4.06
CA ARG A 5 -4.45 -13.39 -5.34
C ARG A 5 -3.30 -12.40 -5.19
N LEU A 6 -3.31 -11.59 -4.15
CA LEU A 6 -2.25 -10.61 -3.88
C LEU A 6 -0.91 -11.30 -3.68
N TYR A 7 -0.87 -12.39 -2.91
CA TYR A 7 0.31 -13.22 -2.72
C TYR A 7 0.81 -13.80 -4.05
N SER A 8 -0.09 -14.37 -4.86
CA SER A 8 0.26 -14.97 -6.16
C SER A 8 0.81 -13.95 -7.16
N ILE A 9 0.26 -12.73 -7.19
CA ILE A 9 0.79 -11.63 -8.02
C ILE A 9 2.14 -11.18 -7.47
N GLY A 10 2.27 -11.04 -6.15
CA GLY A 10 3.53 -10.73 -5.48
C GLY A 10 4.66 -11.70 -5.83
N LEU A 11 4.39 -13.01 -5.84
CA LEU A 11 5.36 -14.04 -6.26
C LEU A 11 5.84 -13.85 -7.70
N LYS A 12 4.94 -13.52 -8.62
CA LYS A 12 5.26 -13.29 -10.04
C LYS A 12 6.09 -12.01 -10.22
N ALA A 13 5.73 -10.96 -9.49
CA ALA A 13 6.41 -9.68 -9.55
C ALA A 13 7.82 -9.75 -8.93
N ALA A 14 7.94 -10.32 -7.75
CA ALA A 14 9.16 -10.35 -6.95
C ALA A 14 10.36 -11.04 -7.64
N VAL A 15 10.11 -11.87 -8.66
CA VAL A 15 11.16 -12.46 -9.50
C VAL A 15 11.87 -11.41 -10.35
N ASN A 16 11.18 -10.34 -10.74
CA ASN A 16 11.67 -9.35 -11.70
C ASN A 16 12.22 -8.09 -11.04
N GLY A 17 12.07 -7.93 -9.73
CA GLY A 17 12.55 -6.75 -9.02
C GLY A 17 11.80 -6.48 -7.72
N PRO A 18 12.09 -5.35 -7.06
CA PRO A 18 11.39 -4.97 -5.84
C PRO A 18 9.94 -4.62 -6.10
N VAL A 19 9.13 -4.83 -5.08
CA VAL A 19 7.70 -4.48 -5.04
C VAL A 19 7.52 -3.23 -4.19
N LEU A 20 6.52 -2.42 -4.51
CA LEU A 20 6.16 -1.24 -3.73
C LEU A 20 4.66 -1.26 -3.42
N GLU A 21 4.31 -0.99 -2.17
CA GLU A 21 2.94 -0.72 -1.75
C GLU A 21 2.80 0.70 -1.21
N ILE A 22 1.60 1.27 -1.40
CA ILE A 22 1.18 2.55 -0.85
C ILE A 22 -0.06 2.30 -0.01
N GLY A 23 0.00 2.66 1.27
CA GLY A 23 -1.03 2.35 2.25
C GLY A 23 -0.83 0.96 2.87
N SER A 24 -0.04 0.91 3.92
CA SER A 24 0.22 -0.34 4.64
C SER A 24 -0.58 -0.48 5.93
N TYR A 25 -1.13 0.63 6.43
CA TYR A 25 -1.94 0.65 7.65
C TYR A 25 -1.27 -0.12 8.81
N CYS A 26 -1.91 -1.17 9.32
CA CYS A 26 -1.36 -2.04 10.34
C CYS A 26 -0.54 -3.23 9.80
N GLY A 27 -0.28 -3.30 8.47
CA GLY A 27 0.66 -4.24 7.88
C GLY A 27 0.07 -5.55 7.33
N LYS A 28 -1.24 -5.66 7.13
CA LYS A 28 -1.86 -6.88 6.57
C LYS A 28 -1.38 -7.16 5.14
N SER A 29 -1.44 -6.18 4.26
CA SER A 29 -0.93 -6.27 2.87
C SER A 29 0.59 -6.44 2.84
N ALA A 30 1.31 -5.69 3.69
CA ALA A 30 2.76 -5.82 3.85
C ALA A 30 3.19 -7.25 4.24
N TYR A 31 2.44 -7.92 5.12
CA TYR A 31 2.67 -9.31 5.45
C TYR A 31 2.50 -10.23 4.24
N ILE A 32 1.42 -10.06 3.47
CA ILE A 32 1.09 -10.90 2.32
C ILE A 32 2.15 -10.73 1.22
N ILE A 33 2.39 -9.48 0.80
CA ILE A 33 3.32 -9.16 -0.27
C ILE A 33 4.77 -9.40 0.18
N GLY A 34 5.11 -9.03 1.42
CA GLY A 34 6.42 -9.26 2.01
C GLY A 34 6.77 -10.75 2.09
N SER A 35 5.79 -11.62 2.40
CA SER A 35 5.98 -13.07 2.36
C SER A 35 6.33 -13.57 0.97
N ALA A 36 5.67 -13.05 -0.08
CA ALA A 36 6.00 -13.36 -1.46
C ALA A 36 7.41 -12.85 -1.86
N CYS A 37 7.76 -11.64 -1.45
CA CYS A 37 9.10 -11.08 -1.67
C CYS A 37 10.18 -11.91 -0.96
N LYS A 38 9.95 -12.33 0.28
CA LYS A 38 10.88 -13.19 1.04
C LYS A 38 11.12 -14.51 0.32
N GLU A 39 10.07 -15.16 -0.19
CA GLU A 39 10.21 -16.42 -0.93
C GLU A 39 11.07 -16.27 -2.21
N LYS A 40 11.02 -15.11 -2.86
CA LYS A 40 11.77 -14.81 -4.08
C LYS A 40 13.07 -14.05 -3.85
N ASN A 41 13.49 -13.89 -2.58
CA ASN A 41 14.68 -13.11 -2.21
C ASN A 41 14.66 -11.68 -2.79
N SER A 42 13.50 -11.05 -2.75
CA SER A 42 13.25 -9.68 -3.19
C SER A 42 12.91 -8.79 -2.00
N ILE A 43 12.58 -7.52 -2.25
CA ILE A 43 12.28 -6.51 -1.25
C ILE A 43 10.89 -5.92 -1.51
N LEU A 44 10.14 -5.68 -0.44
CA LEU A 44 8.96 -4.83 -0.43
C LEU A 44 9.31 -3.45 0.16
N PHE A 45 9.11 -2.39 -0.60
CA PHE A 45 9.04 -1.03 -0.07
C PHE A 45 7.59 -0.74 0.32
N SER A 46 7.38 -0.43 1.59
CA SER A 46 6.05 -0.20 2.17
C SER A 46 5.94 1.26 2.62
N ILE A 47 5.13 2.04 1.91
CA ILE A 47 5.01 3.48 2.11
C ILE A 47 3.69 3.79 2.81
N ASP A 48 3.78 4.39 3.98
CA ASP A 48 2.63 4.92 4.71
C ASP A 48 3.10 6.04 5.66
N HIS A 49 2.29 7.06 5.86
CA HIS A 49 2.56 8.07 6.89
C HIS A 49 2.10 7.64 8.29
N HIS A 50 1.36 6.55 8.40
CA HIS A 50 0.86 5.93 9.63
C HIS A 50 0.04 6.84 10.55
N LYS A 51 -0.68 7.79 9.96
CA LYS A 51 -1.55 8.74 10.68
C LYS A 51 -3.05 8.48 10.46
N GLY A 52 -3.35 7.37 9.76
CA GLY A 52 -4.70 7.09 9.27
C GLY A 52 -5.11 7.97 8.09
N SER A 53 -6.05 7.47 7.27
CA SER A 53 -6.69 8.26 6.21
C SER A 53 -7.66 9.31 6.79
N GLU A 54 -8.25 10.12 5.93
CA GLU A 54 -9.25 11.12 6.33
C GLU A 54 -10.44 10.48 7.06
N GLU A 55 -10.88 9.31 6.61
CA GLU A 55 -12.02 8.55 7.15
C GLU A 55 -11.73 7.87 8.49
N GLN A 56 -10.46 7.79 8.89
CA GLN A 56 -9.99 7.15 10.13
C GLN A 56 -9.69 8.17 11.25
N GLN A 57 -9.96 9.44 11.03
CA GLN A 57 -9.73 10.47 12.04
C GLN A 57 -10.81 10.44 13.13
N PHE A 58 -10.54 11.14 14.24
CA PHE A 58 -11.48 11.24 15.37
C PHE A 58 -12.84 11.76 14.89
N ASN A 59 -13.93 11.07 15.27
CA ASN A 59 -15.32 11.26 14.84
C ASN A 59 -15.65 10.88 13.39
N GLU A 60 -14.74 10.28 12.65
CA GLU A 60 -15.03 9.73 11.33
C GLU A 60 -15.48 8.26 11.42
N GLU A 61 -16.08 7.75 10.32
CA GLU A 61 -16.75 6.45 10.26
C GLU A 61 -15.85 5.26 10.61
N TYR A 62 -14.58 5.33 10.20
CA TYR A 62 -13.59 4.26 10.38
C TYR A 62 -12.58 4.56 11.50
N PHE A 63 -12.93 5.46 12.44
CA PHE A 63 -12.08 5.74 13.58
C PHE A 63 -12.00 4.51 14.51
N ASP A 64 -10.76 4.05 14.74
CA ASP A 64 -10.47 3.00 15.70
C ASP A 64 -9.74 3.58 16.92
N PRO A 65 -10.37 3.59 18.11
CA PRO A 65 -9.76 4.14 19.31
C PRO A 65 -8.50 3.38 19.76
N ASP A 66 -8.36 2.09 19.41
CA ASP A 66 -7.18 1.29 19.76
C ASP A 66 -5.93 1.75 19.00
N LEU A 67 -6.12 2.44 17.88
CA LEU A 67 -5.04 3.01 17.07
C LEU A 67 -4.72 4.47 17.42
N PHE A 68 -5.46 5.06 18.34
CA PHE A 68 -5.22 6.45 18.75
C PHE A 68 -4.08 6.54 19.77
N ASP A 69 -3.03 7.27 19.42
CA ASP A 69 -1.90 7.56 20.31
C ASP A 69 -2.18 8.87 21.09
N PRO A 70 -2.47 8.80 22.40
CA PRO A 70 -2.78 9.99 23.19
C PRO A 70 -1.59 10.93 23.36
N LYS A 71 -0.35 10.44 23.26
CA LYS A 71 0.86 11.26 23.35
C LYS A 71 1.07 12.12 22.10
N LEU A 72 0.70 11.57 20.95
CA LEU A 72 0.78 12.23 19.66
C LEU A 72 -0.52 12.94 19.28
N SER A 73 -1.60 12.73 20.06
CA SER A 73 -2.96 13.23 19.79
C SER A 73 -3.45 12.92 18.37
N ARG A 74 -3.20 11.71 17.90
CA ARG A 74 -3.58 11.25 16.55
C ARG A 74 -3.57 9.74 16.42
N VAL A 75 -4.15 9.22 15.35
CA VAL A 75 -3.98 7.83 14.92
C VAL A 75 -2.50 7.55 14.65
N ASN A 76 -2.02 6.38 15.09
CA ASN A 76 -0.66 5.91 14.89
C ASN A 76 -0.65 4.40 14.64
N THR A 77 -0.65 3.99 13.39
CA THR A 77 -0.65 2.58 12.98
C THR A 77 0.74 1.96 12.95
N PHE A 78 1.81 2.76 13.04
CA PHE A 78 3.19 2.27 12.87
C PHE A 78 3.63 1.21 13.88
N PRO A 79 3.30 1.31 15.19
CA PRO A 79 3.64 0.26 16.15
C PRO A 79 3.04 -1.11 15.80
N PHE A 80 1.79 -1.12 15.32
CA PHE A 80 1.10 -2.36 14.90
C PHE A 80 1.72 -2.94 13.64
N PHE A 81 2.07 -2.09 12.68
CA PHE A 81 2.82 -2.49 11.50
C PHE A 81 4.16 -3.14 11.88
N GLN A 82 4.94 -2.49 12.76
CA GLN A 82 6.23 -3.03 13.21
C GLN A 82 6.06 -4.38 13.92
N GLU A 83 5.04 -4.52 14.76
CA GLU A 83 4.75 -5.78 15.44
C GLU A 83 4.51 -6.91 14.45
N ILE A 84 3.67 -6.70 13.42
CA ILE A 84 3.40 -7.71 12.39
C ILE A 84 4.68 -8.09 11.66
N ILE A 85 5.47 -7.11 11.20
CA ILE A 85 6.70 -7.38 10.45
C ILE A 85 7.69 -8.19 11.30
N THR A 86 7.85 -7.85 12.57
CA THR A 86 8.73 -8.58 13.49
C THR A 86 8.21 -9.99 13.78
N ARG A 87 6.94 -10.14 14.12
CA ARG A 87 6.33 -11.47 14.43
C ARG A 87 6.35 -12.44 13.26
N THR A 88 6.34 -11.92 12.04
CA THR A 88 6.36 -12.73 10.80
C THR A 88 7.78 -12.92 10.24
N GLY A 89 8.79 -12.32 10.87
CA GLY A 89 10.19 -12.42 10.46
C GLY A 89 10.47 -11.80 9.10
N LEU A 90 9.81 -10.67 8.80
CA LEU A 90 9.93 -9.95 7.53
C LEU A 90 10.83 -8.71 7.61
N GLU A 91 11.54 -8.51 8.72
CA GLU A 91 12.38 -7.34 8.99
C GLU A 91 13.53 -7.16 7.98
N ASN A 92 13.98 -8.25 7.36
CA ASN A 92 15.02 -8.21 6.33
C ASN A 92 14.44 -8.19 4.89
N THR A 93 13.12 -8.05 4.75
CA THR A 93 12.43 -8.11 3.46
C THR A 93 11.57 -6.88 3.22
N VAL A 94 10.89 -6.39 4.27
CA VAL A 94 10.01 -5.23 4.21
C VAL A 94 10.76 -4.00 4.69
N VAL A 95 10.83 -2.99 3.83
CA VAL A 95 11.47 -1.69 4.12
C VAL A 95 10.35 -0.65 4.32
N PRO A 96 10.02 -0.28 5.56
CA PRO A 96 9.03 0.75 5.82
C PRO A 96 9.57 2.14 5.44
N ILE A 97 8.76 2.92 4.76
CA ILE A 97 9.02 4.33 4.44
C ILE A 97 7.91 5.16 5.07
N VAL A 98 8.20 5.74 6.22
CA VAL A 98 7.23 6.53 7.00
C VAL A 98 7.12 7.95 6.44
N ALA A 99 6.33 8.09 5.39
CA ALA A 99 6.13 9.36 4.67
C ALA A 99 4.83 9.32 3.88
N SER A 100 4.36 10.48 3.43
CA SER A 100 3.35 10.50 2.37
C SER A 100 3.94 9.99 1.06
N SER A 101 3.15 9.26 0.28
CA SER A 101 3.53 8.73 -1.03
C SER A 101 4.16 9.80 -1.92
N ARG A 102 3.57 10.99 -2.00
CA ARG A 102 4.08 12.12 -2.77
C ARG A 102 5.49 12.58 -2.33
N ILE A 103 5.79 12.56 -1.02
CA ILE A 103 7.13 12.94 -0.53
C ILE A 103 8.14 11.86 -0.85
N ALA A 104 7.80 10.59 -0.62
CA ALA A 104 8.65 9.45 -0.92
C ALA A 104 8.99 9.38 -2.42
N GLY A 105 8.03 9.72 -3.30
CA GLY A 105 8.20 9.68 -4.74
C GLY A 105 9.08 10.80 -5.34
N LYS A 106 9.28 11.92 -4.63
CA LYS A 106 9.99 13.10 -5.19
C LYS A 106 11.37 12.81 -5.80
N MET A 107 12.10 11.90 -5.18
CA MET A 107 13.47 11.56 -5.60
C MET A 107 13.63 10.05 -5.88
N TRP A 108 12.52 9.35 -6.02
CA TRP A 108 12.53 7.92 -6.31
C TRP A 108 13.09 7.63 -7.71
N LYS A 109 13.97 6.65 -7.81
CA LYS A 109 14.60 6.25 -9.07
C LYS A 109 14.69 4.73 -9.25
N THR A 110 14.34 3.97 -8.22
CA THR A 110 14.43 2.51 -8.28
C THR A 110 13.26 1.97 -9.13
N PRO A 111 13.53 1.22 -10.20
CA PRO A 111 12.48 0.51 -10.92
C PRO A 111 11.79 -0.50 -10.01
N ILE A 112 10.48 -0.66 -10.14
CA ILE A 112 9.66 -1.58 -9.35
C ILE A 112 8.95 -2.56 -10.27
N SER A 113 8.83 -3.80 -9.82
CA SER A 113 8.17 -4.87 -10.57
C SER A 113 6.65 -4.92 -10.34
N MET A 114 6.19 -4.37 -9.24
CA MET A 114 4.78 -4.23 -8.89
C MET A 114 4.56 -2.95 -8.08
N LEU A 115 3.50 -2.25 -8.40
CA LEU A 115 2.92 -1.18 -7.59
C LEU A 115 1.57 -1.65 -7.07
N PHE A 116 1.40 -1.67 -5.75
CA PHE A 116 0.11 -1.90 -5.08
C PHE A 116 -0.37 -0.59 -4.46
N ILE A 117 -1.56 -0.12 -4.87
CA ILE A 117 -2.18 1.11 -4.36
C ILE A 117 -3.36 0.73 -3.48
N ASP A 118 -3.25 1.05 -2.20
CA ASP A 118 -4.25 0.83 -1.15
C ASP A 118 -4.20 1.99 -0.13
N GLY A 119 -4.02 3.21 -0.63
CA GLY A 119 -3.92 4.43 0.15
C GLY A 119 -5.27 5.09 0.43
N GLY A 120 -5.30 6.42 0.42
CA GLY A 120 -6.55 7.18 0.64
C GLY A 120 -7.59 6.93 -0.45
N HIS A 121 -8.86 6.87 -0.07
CA HIS A 121 -9.98 6.51 -0.96
C HIS A 121 -10.58 7.71 -1.72
N SER A 122 -10.06 8.93 -1.54
CA SER A 122 -10.45 10.04 -2.42
C SER A 122 -9.83 9.87 -3.81
N PHE A 123 -10.54 10.33 -4.85
CA PHE A 123 -10.03 10.28 -6.23
C PHE A 123 -8.69 10.99 -6.35
N GLU A 124 -8.55 12.14 -5.73
CA GLU A 124 -7.33 12.93 -5.81
C GLU A 124 -6.14 12.20 -5.18
N ALA A 125 -6.32 11.56 -4.01
CA ALA A 125 -5.28 10.77 -3.35
C ALA A 125 -4.85 9.58 -4.21
N ALA A 126 -5.79 8.74 -4.64
CA ALA A 126 -5.50 7.56 -5.45
C ALA A 126 -4.89 7.92 -6.81
N TYR A 127 -5.35 9.00 -7.45
CA TYR A 127 -4.82 9.47 -8.73
C TYR A 127 -3.41 10.07 -8.60
N GLN A 128 -3.13 10.80 -7.52
CA GLN A 128 -1.78 11.30 -7.23
C GLN A 128 -0.79 10.15 -6.97
N ASP A 129 -1.21 9.11 -6.27
CA ASP A 129 -0.39 7.92 -6.07
C ASP A 129 -0.07 7.26 -7.41
N PHE A 130 -1.07 7.06 -8.26
CA PHE A 130 -0.87 6.53 -9.60
C PHE A 130 0.10 7.37 -10.43
N LEU A 131 -0.10 8.69 -10.52
CA LEU A 131 0.77 9.59 -11.28
C LEU A 131 2.21 9.62 -10.76
N THR A 132 2.38 9.53 -9.44
CA THR A 132 3.70 9.56 -8.82
C THR A 132 4.50 8.30 -9.11
N TRP A 133 3.83 7.12 -9.17
CA TRP A 133 4.53 5.85 -9.12
C TRP A 133 4.45 4.99 -10.37
N ALA A 134 3.43 5.16 -11.22
CA ALA A 134 3.22 4.32 -12.40
C ALA A 134 4.44 4.28 -13.34
N ASN A 135 5.12 5.41 -13.52
CA ASN A 135 6.30 5.52 -14.38
C ASN A 135 7.55 4.76 -13.85
N HIS A 136 7.50 4.28 -12.61
CA HIS A 136 8.58 3.47 -12.04
C HIS A 136 8.37 1.97 -12.25
N ILE A 137 7.20 1.56 -12.74
CA ILE A 137 6.92 0.16 -13.03
C ILE A 137 7.72 -0.26 -14.27
N ILE A 138 8.46 -1.35 -14.15
CA ILE A 138 9.22 -1.92 -15.28
C ILE A 138 8.27 -2.43 -16.38
N PRO A 139 8.73 -2.53 -17.64
CA PRO A 139 7.96 -3.21 -18.68
C PRO A 139 7.53 -4.61 -18.24
N SER A 140 6.27 -4.95 -18.46
CA SER A 140 5.63 -6.19 -17.99
C SER A 140 5.50 -6.33 -16.47
N GLY A 141 5.68 -5.25 -15.71
CA GLY A 141 5.38 -5.19 -14.29
C GLY A 141 3.88 -5.12 -14.02
N PHE A 142 3.51 -5.09 -12.76
CA PHE A 142 2.11 -5.14 -12.33
C PHE A 142 1.69 -3.83 -11.68
N LEU A 143 0.53 -3.32 -12.08
CA LEU A 143 -0.23 -2.33 -11.32
C LEU A 143 -1.43 -3.05 -10.67
N VAL A 144 -1.52 -2.97 -9.37
CA VAL A 144 -2.60 -3.55 -8.57
C VAL A 144 -3.23 -2.44 -7.75
N ILE A 145 -4.54 -2.28 -7.88
CA ILE A 145 -5.31 -1.26 -7.16
C ILE A 145 -6.36 -1.96 -6.33
N HIS A 146 -6.43 -1.64 -5.03
CA HIS A 146 -7.43 -2.15 -4.11
C HIS A 146 -8.79 -1.45 -4.32
N ASP A 147 -9.85 -2.05 -3.80
CA ASP A 147 -11.21 -1.47 -3.72
C ASP A 147 -11.81 -1.02 -5.06
N ILE A 148 -11.54 -1.78 -6.13
CA ILE A 148 -12.20 -1.55 -7.42
C ILE A 148 -13.61 -2.17 -7.41
N PHE A 149 -14.59 -1.38 -7.02
CA PHE A 149 -16.01 -1.79 -7.03
C PHE A 149 -16.68 -1.43 -8.36
N LYS A 150 -17.31 -2.42 -9.00
CA LYS A 150 -18.12 -2.19 -10.21
C LYS A 150 -19.45 -1.51 -9.89
N ASP A 151 -19.97 -1.80 -8.71
CA ASP A 151 -21.25 -1.34 -8.21
C ASP A 151 -21.00 -0.20 -7.20
N PRO A 152 -21.49 1.03 -7.47
CA PRO A 152 -21.31 2.15 -6.55
C PRO A 152 -21.93 1.94 -5.15
N GLU A 153 -22.90 1.05 -5.02
CA GLU A 153 -23.51 0.74 -3.71
C GLU A 153 -22.62 -0.14 -2.83
N LYS A 154 -21.56 -0.74 -3.42
CA LYS A 154 -20.64 -1.66 -2.71
C LYS A 154 -19.38 -1.00 -2.20
N GLY A 155 -19.10 0.23 -2.60
CA GLY A 155 -17.92 0.95 -2.16
C GLY A 155 -17.58 2.17 -2.99
N GLY A 156 -16.57 2.91 -2.55
CA GLY A 156 -16.08 4.12 -3.20
C GLY A 156 -15.65 3.88 -4.66
N GLN A 157 -15.86 4.86 -5.51
CA GLN A 157 -15.60 4.74 -6.95
C GLN A 157 -14.23 5.31 -7.38
N ALA A 158 -13.52 5.94 -6.47
CA ALA A 158 -12.25 6.59 -6.79
C ALA A 158 -11.17 5.62 -7.30
N PRO A 159 -10.90 4.48 -6.66
CA PRO A 159 -9.94 3.51 -7.18
C PRO A 159 -10.33 2.97 -8.55
N ARG A 160 -11.62 2.78 -8.80
CA ARG A 160 -12.13 2.36 -10.11
C ARG A 160 -11.86 3.40 -11.20
N GLN A 161 -12.07 4.68 -10.93
CA GLN A 161 -11.79 5.75 -11.90
C GLN A 161 -10.30 5.80 -12.26
N VAL A 162 -9.41 5.61 -11.27
CA VAL A 162 -7.96 5.50 -11.51
C VAL A 162 -7.63 4.29 -12.37
N TYR A 163 -8.25 3.14 -12.09
CA TYR A 163 -8.09 1.94 -12.92
C TYR A 163 -8.54 2.19 -14.38
N GLU A 164 -9.67 2.83 -14.60
CA GLU A 164 -10.18 3.15 -15.96
C GLU A 164 -9.23 4.09 -16.72
N ILE A 165 -8.54 4.99 -16.03
CA ILE A 165 -7.49 5.84 -16.63
C ILE A 165 -6.24 5.02 -16.96
N ALA A 166 -5.84 4.12 -16.06
CA ALA A 166 -4.60 3.35 -16.19
C ALA A 166 -4.61 2.35 -17.36
N ILE A 167 -5.80 1.93 -17.83
CA ILE A 167 -5.96 0.98 -18.95
C ILE A 167 -6.13 1.66 -20.33
N GLN A 168 -6.15 2.99 -20.39
CA GLN A 168 -6.19 3.75 -21.64
C GLN A 168 -4.79 3.97 -22.21
#